data_182ff0253da1fdbeca5747dd53465dc1
#
_entry.id   182ff0253da1fdbeca5747dd53465dc1
#
_cell.length_a   1.000
_cell.length_b   1.000
_cell.length_c   1.000
_cell.angle_alpha   90.00
_cell.angle_beta   90.00
_cell.angle_gamma   90.00
#
_symmetry.space_group_name_H-M   'P 1'
#
loop_
_entity.id
_entity.type
_entity.pdbx_description
1 polymer ?
#
loop_
_entity_poly.entity_id
_entity_poly.type
_entity_poly.pdbx_seq_one_letter_code
_entity_poly.pdbx_strand_id
1 'polypeptide(L)'
;SLYKDRKLVGVSLKKVSGNQAKWEEFNIKELTLDEIDDYNFPNVDTKIRLDPDMSQDTVVKLTKDNGKGYKFQIKANNSTGFSNLKWEATQIGAGAARGGKAQVDLVVQLLRDAGQSFEKANGQYPKTREEYIKRKNEFESMFSRVNKHAETQVNSKDDFSKNIEGLFIDKPFVANAKLIQLAFLDAVYKITPKKKQQEVWTDIVFLAIKK
;
A
#
# COMPACT_ATOMS: atom_id res chain seq x y z
N SER A 1 10.16 -19.17 25.49
CA SER A 1 10.25 -17.79 26.03
C SER A 1 8.89 -17.42 26.61
N LEU A 2 8.87 -16.57 27.63
CA LEU A 2 7.62 -16.16 28.32
C LEU A 2 6.55 -15.63 27.37
N TYR A 3 6.96 -15.02 26.30
CA TYR A 3 6.06 -14.53 25.25
C TYR A 3 5.48 -15.68 24.41
N LYS A 4 6.32 -16.64 23.96
CA LYS A 4 5.88 -17.82 23.22
C LYS A 4 4.96 -18.73 24.06
N ASP A 5 5.23 -18.80 25.37
CA ASP A 5 4.44 -19.59 26.30
C ASP A 5 3.16 -18.86 26.75
N ARG A 6 2.82 -17.73 26.15
CA ARG A 6 1.66 -16.86 26.49
C ARG A 6 1.65 -16.39 27.98
N LYS A 7 2.79 -16.38 28.61
CA LYS A 7 2.95 -15.86 29.97
C LYS A 7 3.26 -14.37 30.03
N LEU A 8 3.51 -13.76 28.87
CA LEU A 8 3.74 -12.34 28.71
C LEU A 8 2.93 -11.84 27.50
N VAL A 9 2.05 -10.87 27.74
CA VAL A 9 1.22 -10.26 26.72
C VAL A 9 1.65 -8.82 26.52
N GLY A 10 1.94 -8.44 25.27
CA GLY A 10 2.18 -7.03 24.92
C GLY A 10 0.85 -6.29 24.86
N VAL A 11 0.72 -5.20 25.59
CA VAL A 11 -0.47 -4.33 25.57
C VAL A 11 -0.14 -3.04 24.84
N SER A 12 -0.90 -2.73 23.79
CA SER A 12 -0.84 -1.44 23.12
C SER A 12 -1.90 -0.52 23.69
N LEU A 13 -1.47 0.50 24.44
CA LEU A 13 -2.36 1.53 24.95
C LEU A 13 -2.61 2.59 23.88
N LYS A 14 -3.86 2.74 23.46
CA LYS A 14 -4.30 3.82 22.57
C LYS A 14 -5.20 4.79 23.33
N LYS A 15 -5.06 6.08 23.04
CA LYS A 15 -5.94 7.10 23.60
C LYS A 15 -7.39 6.79 23.19
N VAL A 16 -8.27 6.60 24.15
CA VAL A 16 -9.69 6.31 23.95
C VAL A 16 -10.45 7.63 23.99
N SER A 17 -11.26 7.89 22.98
CA SER A 17 -12.23 8.97 23.02
C SER A 17 -13.53 8.43 23.64
N GLY A 18 -13.67 8.56 24.96
CA GLY A 18 -14.87 8.10 25.68
C GLY A 18 -14.54 7.55 27.09
N ASN A 19 -15.58 7.24 27.85
CA ASN A 19 -15.45 6.84 29.26
C ASN A 19 -15.12 5.37 29.50
N GLN A 20 -14.99 4.57 28.45
CA GLN A 20 -14.65 3.14 28.57
C GLN A 20 -13.54 2.74 27.62
N ALA A 21 -12.50 2.09 28.14
CA ALA A 21 -11.49 1.42 27.35
C ALA A 21 -12.09 0.17 26.71
N LYS A 22 -11.97 0.05 25.39
CA LYS A 22 -12.29 -1.21 24.70
C LYS A 22 -11.06 -2.09 24.73
N TRP A 23 -11.24 -3.30 25.21
CA TRP A 23 -10.24 -4.36 25.14
C TRP A 23 -10.50 -5.18 23.88
N GLU A 24 -9.51 -5.28 23.02
CA GLU A 24 -9.55 -6.14 21.85
C GLU A 24 -8.28 -7.00 21.81
N GLU A 25 -8.45 -8.29 21.62
CA GLU A 25 -7.34 -9.21 21.44
C GLU A 25 -6.95 -9.26 19.96
N PHE A 26 -5.68 -8.96 19.65
CA PHE A 26 -5.15 -9.02 18.29
C PHE A 26 -4.04 -10.06 18.22
N ASN A 27 -3.98 -10.78 17.11
CA ASN A 27 -2.87 -11.68 16.76
C ASN A 27 -2.59 -12.82 17.73
N ILE A 28 -3.61 -13.36 18.39
CA ILE A 28 -3.46 -14.48 19.32
C ILE A 28 -3.40 -15.82 18.57
N LYS A 29 -3.95 -15.87 17.36
CA LYS A 29 -3.94 -17.07 16.52
C LYS A 29 -2.68 -17.06 15.64
N GLU A 30 -1.80 -18.04 15.80
CA GLU A 30 -0.83 -18.33 14.74
C GLU A 30 -1.60 -18.77 13.50
N LEU A 31 -1.37 -18.09 12.36
CA LEU A 31 -1.89 -18.55 11.08
C LEU A 31 -1.24 -19.89 10.75
N THR A 32 -2.05 -20.88 10.49
CA THR A 32 -1.59 -22.18 10.01
C THR A 32 -1.21 -22.08 8.51
N LEU A 33 -0.39 -23.02 8.02
CA LEU A 33 -0.05 -23.08 6.59
C LEU A 33 -1.30 -23.18 5.70
N ASP A 34 -2.35 -23.84 6.16
CA ASP A 34 -3.64 -23.97 5.47
C ASP A 34 -4.36 -22.62 5.36
N GLU A 35 -4.19 -21.73 6.33
CA GLU A 35 -4.72 -20.37 6.28
C GLU A 35 -3.96 -19.47 5.29
N ILE A 36 -2.69 -19.79 4.98
CA ILE A 36 -1.88 -19.08 3.99
C ILE A 36 -2.38 -19.36 2.56
N ASP A 37 -2.77 -20.60 2.26
CA ASP A 37 -3.36 -20.95 0.95
C ASP A 37 -4.68 -20.21 0.69
N ASP A 38 -5.33 -19.75 1.76
CA ASP A 38 -6.53 -18.93 1.68
C ASP A 38 -6.28 -17.50 1.14
N TYR A 39 -5.03 -17.06 0.99
CA TYR A 39 -4.67 -15.73 0.48
C TYR A 39 -4.42 -15.66 -1.03
N ASN A 40 -4.79 -16.66 -1.80
CA ASN A 40 -4.74 -16.56 -3.27
C ASN A 40 -5.87 -15.66 -3.79
N PHE A 41 -5.50 -14.57 -4.45
CA PHE A 41 -6.45 -13.57 -4.96
C PHE A 41 -6.39 -13.53 -6.49
N PRO A 42 -7.30 -14.20 -7.20
CA PRO A 42 -7.34 -14.17 -8.67
C PRO A 42 -7.73 -12.79 -9.22
N ASN A 43 -8.47 -12.01 -8.46
CA ASN A 43 -8.96 -10.71 -8.86
C ASN A 43 -8.29 -9.59 -8.06
N VAL A 44 -7.67 -8.65 -8.77
CA VAL A 44 -6.97 -7.50 -8.19
C VAL A 44 -7.45 -6.23 -8.87
N ASP A 45 -8.14 -5.38 -8.12
CA ASP A 45 -8.57 -4.06 -8.57
C ASP A 45 -7.77 -2.96 -7.88
N THR A 46 -7.32 -1.97 -8.63
CA THR A 46 -6.56 -0.85 -8.10
C THR A 46 -7.30 0.46 -8.35
N LYS A 47 -7.37 1.30 -7.33
CA LYS A 47 -7.89 2.66 -7.44
C LYS A 47 -6.86 3.67 -6.98
N ILE A 48 -6.48 4.58 -7.89
CA ILE A 48 -5.55 5.68 -7.62
C ILE A 48 -6.32 6.98 -7.59
N ARG A 49 -6.11 7.78 -6.55
CA ARG A 49 -6.65 9.12 -6.43
C ARG A 49 -5.53 10.15 -6.37
N LEU A 50 -5.70 11.25 -7.10
CA LEU A 50 -4.74 12.34 -7.22
C LEU A 50 -5.27 13.65 -6.63
N ASP A 51 -6.42 13.61 -5.96
CA ASP A 51 -6.93 14.77 -5.24
C ASP A 51 -6.01 15.14 -4.05
N PRO A 52 -6.10 16.38 -3.59
CA PRO A 52 -5.28 16.88 -2.49
C PRO A 52 -5.68 16.33 -1.11
N ASP A 53 -6.75 15.58 -1.00
CA ASP A 53 -7.16 14.95 0.25
C ASP A 53 -6.26 13.74 0.56
N MET A 54 -5.52 13.83 1.65
CA MET A 54 -4.59 12.80 2.07
C MET A 54 -5.27 11.51 2.56
N SER A 55 -6.54 11.54 2.87
CA SER A 55 -7.32 10.35 3.21
C SER A 55 -7.63 9.49 2.00
N GLN A 56 -7.53 10.06 0.81
CA GLN A 56 -7.85 9.43 -0.46
C GLN A 56 -6.61 8.77 -1.08
N ASP A 57 -6.10 7.77 -0.42
CA ASP A 57 -4.92 7.06 -0.85
C ASP A 57 -5.21 6.01 -1.93
N THR A 58 -4.14 5.42 -2.44
CA THR A 58 -4.24 4.29 -3.35
C THR A 58 -4.83 3.09 -2.65
N VAL A 59 -5.84 2.51 -3.26
CA VAL A 59 -6.56 1.34 -2.75
C VAL A 59 -6.46 0.21 -3.74
N VAL A 60 -6.07 -0.96 -3.26
CA VAL A 60 -6.07 -2.21 -4.01
C VAL A 60 -7.05 -3.16 -3.35
N LYS A 61 -8.00 -3.69 -4.11
CA LYS A 61 -8.89 -4.75 -3.67
C LYS A 61 -8.39 -6.07 -4.22
N LEU A 62 -8.27 -7.03 -3.35
CA LEU A 62 -7.83 -8.39 -3.63
C LEU A 62 -8.99 -9.30 -3.27
N THR A 63 -9.62 -9.91 -4.26
CA THR A 63 -10.83 -10.70 -4.05
C THR A 63 -10.69 -12.11 -4.60
N LYS A 64 -11.36 -13.03 -3.93
CA LYS A 64 -11.62 -14.39 -4.38
C LYS A 64 -12.93 -14.43 -5.19
N ASP A 65 -13.17 -15.53 -5.89
CA ASP A 65 -14.38 -15.71 -6.70
C ASP A 65 -15.67 -15.67 -5.87
N ASN A 66 -15.59 -15.97 -4.57
CA ASN A 66 -16.70 -15.86 -3.62
C ASN A 66 -16.92 -14.45 -3.05
N GLY A 67 -16.18 -13.44 -3.55
CA GLY A 67 -16.26 -12.03 -3.12
C GLY A 67 -15.57 -11.72 -1.80
N LYS A 68 -15.05 -12.71 -1.08
CA LYS A 68 -14.23 -12.49 0.12
C LYS A 68 -12.85 -11.97 -0.28
N GLY A 69 -12.21 -11.22 0.59
CA GLY A 69 -10.87 -10.71 0.30
C GLY A 69 -10.43 -9.58 1.22
N TYR A 70 -9.45 -8.84 0.75
CA TYR A 70 -8.84 -7.75 1.49
C TYR A 70 -8.77 -6.47 0.67
N LYS A 71 -8.87 -5.35 1.38
CA LYS A 71 -8.60 -4.02 0.87
C LYS A 71 -7.22 -3.62 1.38
N PHE A 72 -6.25 -3.59 0.49
CA PHE A 72 -4.91 -3.10 0.77
C PHE A 72 -4.85 -1.61 0.48
N GLN A 73 -4.31 -0.83 1.43
CA GLN A 73 -4.20 0.62 1.31
C GLN A 73 -2.75 1.06 1.44
N ILE A 74 -2.34 1.92 0.53
CA ILE A 74 -1.08 2.66 0.60
C ILE A 74 -1.45 4.10 0.98
N LYS A 75 -1.08 4.52 2.19
CA LYS A 75 -1.43 5.83 2.74
C LYS A 75 -0.25 6.78 2.76
N ALA A 76 -0.51 8.04 2.40
CA ALA A 76 0.41 9.13 2.65
C ALA A 76 0.18 9.70 4.05
N ASN A 77 1.26 10.00 4.76
CA ASN A 77 1.24 10.71 6.03
C ASN A 77 1.78 12.13 5.85
N ASN A 78 1.63 12.96 6.88
CA ASN A 78 2.12 14.36 6.93
C ASN A 78 3.65 14.50 6.89
N SER A 79 4.34 13.61 6.22
CA SER A 79 5.79 13.65 6.12
C SER A 79 6.24 13.19 4.76
N THR A 80 7.30 13.79 4.27
CA THR A 80 7.93 13.44 3.00
C THR A 80 8.78 12.18 3.14
N GLY A 81 8.72 11.30 2.16
CA GLY A 81 9.61 10.19 2.01
C GLY A 81 8.96 8.81 2.13
N PHE A 82 9.66 7.85 1.58
CA PHE A 82 9.18 6.48 1.42
C PHE A 82 8.88 5.77 2.74
N SER A 83 9.75 5.98 3.74
CA SER A 83 9.61 5.34 5.07
C SER A 83 8.32 5.73 5.82
N ASN A 84 7.67 6.82 5.40
CA ASN A 84 6.46 7.33 6.02
C ASN A 84 5.17 6.85 5.33
N LEU A 85 5.27 6.13 4.24
CA LEU A 85 4.13 5.44 3.67
C LEU A 85 3.70 4.29 4.59
N LYS A 86 2.40 4.07 4.65
CA LYS A 86 1.80 2.95 5.38
C LYS A 86 1.13 2.01 4.39
N TRP A 87 1.40 0.74 4.56
CA TRP A 87 0.68 -0.34 3.89
C TRP A 87 -0.18 -1.06 4.91
N GLU A 88 -1.50 -0.99 4.74
CA GLU A 88 -2.46 -1.60 5.64
C GLU A 88 -3.40 -2.50 4.86
N ALA A 89 -3.70 -3.68 5.39
CA ALA A 89 -4.74 -4.56 4.86
C ALA A 89 -5.95 -4.56 5.79
N THR A 90 -7.15 -4.67 5.22
CA THR A 90 -8.41 -4.76 5.94
C THR A 90 -9.29 -5.76 5.22
N GLN A 91 -9.88 -6.70 5.94
CA GLN A 91 -10.81 -7.67 5.35
C GLN A 91 -12.04 -6.97 4.80
N ILE A 92 -12.46 -7.35 3.59
CA ILE A 92 -13.68 -6.80 2.96
C ILE A 92 -14.89 -7.36 3.69
N GLY A 93 -15.80 -6.46 4.13
CA GLY A 93 -17.03 -6.84 4.84
C GLY A 93 -16.86 -7.17 6.34
N ALA A 94 -15.66 -7.26 6.85
CA ALA A 94 -15.42 -7.33 8.28
C ALA A 94 -15.28 -5.90 8.83
N GLY A 95 -16.04 -5.52 9.83
CA GLY A 95 -16.10 -4.18 10.41
C GLY A 95 -14.75 -3.43 10.55
N ALA A 96 -14.49 -2.76 11.64
CA ALA A 96 -13.30 -1.92 11.81
C ALA A 96 -11.96 -2.67 12.00
N ALA A 97 -11.92 -3.99 11.93
CA ALA A 97 -10.70 -4.77 12.07
C ALA A 97 -9.74 -4.47 10.91
N ARG A 98 -8.67 -3.73 11.20
CA ARG A 98 -7.60 -3.42 10.25
C ARG A 98 -6.41 -4.32 10.54
N GLY A 99 -5.82 -4.86 9.48
CA GLY A 99 -4.48 -5.43 9.54
C GLY A 99 -3.44 -4.37 9.92
N GLY A 100 -2.27 -4.81 10.30
CA GLY A 100 -1.18 -3.92 10.65
C GLY A 100 -0.50 -3.30 9.42
N LYS A 101 0.44 -2.41 9.70
CA LYS A 101 1.33 -1.82 8.69
C LYS A 101 2.38 -2.85 8.28
N ALA A 102 2.50 -3.17 6.99
CA ALA A 102 3.63 -3.93 6.47
C ALA A 102 4.93 -3.12 6.62
N GLN A 103 6.03 -3.80 6.92
CA GLN A 103 7.33 -3.14 6.99
C GLN A 103 7.87 -2.84 5.60
N VAL A 104 8.35 -1.62 5.40
CA VAL A 104 8.90 -1.16 4.12
C VAL A 104 9.97 -2.10 3.59
N ASP A 105 10.90 -2.51 4.44
CA ASP A 105 12.03 -3.35 4.04
C ASP A 105 11.58 -4.72 3.53
N LEU A 106 10.55 -5.31 4.15
CA LEU A 106 9.98 -6.57 3.70
C LEU A 106 9.28 -6.43 2.35
N VAL A 107 8.50 -5.36 2.16
CA VAL A 107 7.85 -5.08 0.86
C VAL A 107 8.89 -4.86 -0.25
N VAL A 108 9.96 -4.11 0.04
CA VAL A 108 11.07 -3.91 -0.91
C VAL A 108 11.75 -5.23 -1.25
N GLN A 109 11.96 -6.11 -0.26
CA GLN A 109 12.56 -7.41 -0.49
C GLN A 109 11.67 -8.29 -1.39
N LEU A 110 10.37 -8.36 -1.13
CA LEU A 110 9.43 -9.10 -1.98
C LEU A 110 9.49 -8.66 -3.45
N LEU A 111 9.57 -7.34 -3.69
CA LEU A 111 9.69 -6.82 -5.05
C LEU A 111 11.03 -7.19 -5.71
N ARG A 112 12.13 -7.16 -4.95
CA ARG A 112 13.45 -7.60 -5.44
C ARG A 112 13.45 -9.08 -5.79
N ASP A 113 12.90 -9.92 -4.92
CA ASP A 113 12.80 -11.36 -5.13
C ASP A 113 11.91 -11.68 -6.35
N ALA A 114 10.96 -10.80 -6.65
CA ALA A 114 10.15 -10.87 -7.86
C ALA A 114 10.84 -10.27 -9.11
N GLY A 115 12.11 -9.84 -8.99
CA GLY A 115 12.90 -9.27 -10.10
C GLY A 115 12.59 -7.80 -10.40
N GLN A 116 11.99 -7.08 -9.44
CA GLN A 116 11.67 -5.67 -9.58
C GLN A 116 12.55 -4.81 -8.68
N SER A 117 12.87 -3.59 -9.13
CA SER A 117 13.50 -2.58 -8.28
C SER A 117 12.43 -1.63 -7.76
N PHE A 118 12.44 -1.40 -6.47
CA PHE A 118 11.63 -0.39 -5.81
C PHE A 118 12.49 0.33 -4.78
N GLU A 119 12.81 1.56 -5.05
CA GLU A 119 13.78 2.29 -4.28
C GLU A 119 13.14 2.95 -3.07
N LYS A 120 13.74 2.75 -1.91
CA LYS A 120 13.24 3.29 -0.64
C LYS A 120 13.94 4.55 -0.17
N ALA A 121 14.95 5.02 -0.89
CA ALA A 121 15.72 6.16 -0.45
C ALA A 121 14.96 7.47 -0.63
N ASN A 122 14.92 8.27 0.44
CA ASN A 122 14.45 9.64 0.40
C ASN A 122 15.36 10.43 -0.54
N GLY A 123 15.08 10.82 -1.65
CA GLY A 123 15.92 11.53 -2.60
C GLY A 123 15.81 11.02 -4.01
N GLN A 124 15.26 9.84 -4.16
CA GLN A 124 15.05 9.24 -5.48
C GLN A 124 13.70 9.62 -6.11
N TYR A 125 12.77 10.16 -5.32
CA TYR A 125 11.49 10.67 -5.80
C TYR A 125 11.44 12.19 -5.71
N PRO A 126 10.86 12.88 -6.69
CA PRO A 126 10.74 14.32 -6.70
C PRO A 126 10.12 14.87 -5.42
N LYS A 127 10.74 15.91 -4.87
CA LYS A 127 10.25 16.66 -3.71
C LYS A 127 9.79 18.05 -4.08
N THR A 128 10.18 18.52 -5.27
CA THR A 128 9.79 19.81 -5.82
C THR A 128 9.20 19.64 -7.21
N ARG A 129 8.49 20.67 -7.67
CA ARG A 129 7.93 20.70 -9.02
C ARG A 129 9.02 20.63 -10.09
N GLU A 130 10.13 21.31 -9.88
CA GLU A 130 11.27 21.35 -10.81
C GLU A 130 11.93 19.97 -10.95
N GLU A 131 12.08 19.23 -9.85
CA GLU A 131 12.56 17.84 -9.88
C GLU A 131 11.61 16.92 -10.63
N TYR A 132 10.29 17.10 -10.43
CA TYR A 132 9.28 16.34 -11.14
C TYR A 132 9.32 16.62 -12.65
N ILE A 133 9.40 17.88 -13.06
CA ILE A 133 9.45 18.26 -14.47
C ILE A 133 10.63 17.58 -15.19
N LYS A 134 11.79 17.49 -14.54
CA LYS A 134 12.97 16.79 -15.11
C LYS A 134 12.73 15.29 -15.35
N ARG A 135 11.81 14.69 -14.62
CA ARG A 135 11.49 13.26 -14.68
C ARG A 135 10.05 12.98 -15.14
N LYS A 136 9.36 13.97 -15.65
CA LYS A 136 7.94 13.91 -16.02
C LYS A 136 7.62 12.71 -16.91
N ASN A 137 8.37 12.49 -17.97
CA ASN A 137 8.16 11.39 -18.91
C ASN A 137 8.27 10.00 -18.27
N GLU A 138 9.12 9.85 -17.23
CA GLU A 138 9.26 8.61 -16.46
C GLU A 138 7.95 8.30 -15.73
N PHE A 139 7.42 9.27 -15.00
CA PHE A 139 6.18 9.09 -14.23
C PHE A 139 4.94 8.99 -15.10
N GLU A 140 4.88 9.70 -16.20
CA GLU A 140 3.82 9.53 -17.21
C GLU A 140 3.82 8.14 -17.83
N SER A 141 5.00 7.56 -18.04
CA SER A 141 5.13 6.19 -18.52
C SER A 141 4.68 5.17 -17.47
N MET A 142 5.01 5.38 -16.19
CA MET A 142 4.51 4.56 -15.08
C MET A 142 2.97 4.66 -15.00
N PHE A 143 2.43 5.87 -15.03
CA PHE A 143 0.98 6.11 -15.01
C PHE A 143 0.29 5.38 -16.15
N SER A 144 0.79 5.49 -17.37
CA SER A 144 0.19 4.84 -18.54
C SER A 144 0.16 3.31 -18.43
N ARG A 145 1.15 2.70 -17.75
CA ARG A 145 1.15 1.25 -17.49
C ARG A 145 0.16 0.88 -16.41
N VAL A 146 0.18 1.59 -15.29
CA VAL A 146 -0.69 1.32 -14.14
C VAL A 146 -2.16 1.57 -14.50
N ASN A 147 -2.44 2.61 -15.28
CA ASN A 147 -3.81 2.99 -15.68
C ASN A 147 -4.52 1.91 -16.52
N LYS A 148 -3.77 0.98 -17.13
CA LYS A 148 -4.35 -0.19 -17.81
C LYS A 148 -4.98 -1.21 -16.83
N HIS A 149 -4.61 -1.14 -15.58
CA HIS A 149 -5.00 -2.09 -14.51
C HIS A 149 -5.71 -1.39 -13.35
N ALA A 150 -5.87 -0.07 -13.41
CA ALA A 150 -6.35 0.72 -12.29
C ALA A 150 -7.51 1.63 -12.69
N GLU A 151 -8.47 1.77 -11.80
CA GLU A 151 -9.44 2.85 -11.87
C GLU A 151 -8.79 4.12 -11.33
N THR A 152 -8.61 5.12 -12.18
CA THR A 152 -8.04 6.43 -11.81
C THR A 152 -9.07 7.54 -11.99
N GLN A 153 -8.88 8.67 -11.29
CA GLN A 153 -9.72 9.87 -11.47
C GLN A 153 -9.32 10.67 -12.70
N VAL A 154 -8.18 10.37 -13.31
CA VAL A 154 -7.68 11.02 -14.51
C VAL A 154 -7.52 10.00 -15.63
N ASN A 155 -7.89 10.39 -16.83
CA ASN A 155 -7.93 9.48 -17.97
C ASN A 155 -6.71 9.62 -18.89
N SER A 156 -5.95 10.70 -18.76
CA SER A 156 -4.80 10.97 -19.60
C SER A 156 -3.53 11.20 -18.78
N LYS A 157 -2.38 10.92 -19.40
CA LYS A 157 -1.08 11.24 -18.80
C LYS A 157 -0.88 12.75 -18.61
N ASP A 158 -1.48 13.57 -19.48
CA ASP A 158 -1.37 15.03 -19.39
C ASP A 158 -2.15 15.56 -18.18
N ASP A 159 -3.35 15.02 -17.92
CA ASP A 159 -4.12 15.38 -16.72
C ASP A 159 -3.45 14.87 -15.44
N PHE A 160 -2.87 13.67 -15.50
CA PHE A 160 -2.04 13.16 -14.41
C PHE A 160 -0.91 14.14 -14.09
N SER A 161 -0.15 14.56 -15.09
CA SER A 161 0.97 15.48 -14.90
C SER A 161 0.54 16.83 -14.37
N LYS A 162 -0.53 17.41 -14.91
CA LYS A 162 -1.10 18.69 -14.42
C LYS A 162 -1.51 18.58 -12.95
N ASN A 163 -2.16 17.47 -12.55
CA ASN A 163 -2.56 17.25 -11.17
C ASN A 163 -1.36 17.10 -10.23
N ILE A 164 -0.33 16.36 -10.63
CA ILE A 164 0.90 16.24 -9.84
C ILE A 164 1.64 17.59 -9.74
N GLU A 165 1.73 18.34 -10.84
CA GLU A 165 2.34 19.68 -10.81
C GLU A 165 1.58 20.62 -9.88
N GLY A 166 0.25 20.59 -9.89
CA GLY A 166 -0.60 21.34 -8.96
C GLY A 166 -0.36 20.93 -7.50
N LEU A 167 -0.30 19.63 -7.23
CA LEU A 167 0.01 19.14 -5.90
C LEU A 167 1.38 19.59 -5.39
N PHE A 168 2.40 19.70 -6.25
CA PHE A 168 3.70 20.23 -5.83
C PHE A 168 3.65 21.70 -5.41
N ILE A 169 2.72 22.48 -5.93
CA ILE A 169 2.49 23.87 -5.52
C ILE A 169 1.82 23.91 -4.15
N ASP A 170 0.73 23.16 -3.98
CA ASP A 170 -0.15 23.28 -2.81
C ASP A 170 0.27 22.34 -1.66
N LYS A 171 0.67 21.10 -2.00
CA LYS A 171 0.94 20.01 -1.03
C LYS A 171 2.08 19.10 -1.52
N PRO A 172 3.32 19.59 -1.57
CA PRO A 172 4.46 18.87 -2.20
C PRO A 172 4.71 17.49 -1.60
N PHE A 173 4.45 17.29 -0.32
CA PHE A 173 4.59 15.97 0.32
C PHE A 173 3.53 14.97 -0.19
N VAL A 174 2.32 15.43 -0.54
CA VAL A 174 1.29 14.57 -1.14
C VAL A 174 1.71 14.18 -2.56
N ALA A 175 2.19 15.12 -3.36
CA ALA A 175 2.72 14.85 -4.68
C ALA A 175 3.82 13.78 -4.64
N ASN A 176 4.83 13.96 -3.77
CA ASN A 176 5.89 12.98 -3.55
C ASN A 176 5.33 11.60 -3.17
N ALA A 177 4.41 11.53 -2.21
CA ALA A 177 3.78 10.28 -1.79
C ALA A 177 3.00 9.60 -2.92
N LYS A 178 2.27 10.35 -3.75
CA LYS A 178 1.57 9.81 -4.93
C LYS A 178 2.51 9.23 -5.96
N LEU A 179 3.65 9.87 -6.20
CA LEU A 179 4.66 9.33 -7.11
C LEU A 179 5.29 8.04 -6.59
N ILE A 180 5.51 7.92 -5.28
CA ILE A 180 6.00 6.67 -4.66
C ILE A 180 4.93 5.57 -4.75
N GLN A 181 3.67 5.88 -4.49
CA GLN A 181 2.56 4.94 -4.65
C GLN A 181 2.46 4.43 -6.09
N LEU A 182 2.57 5.33 -7.07
CA LEU A 182 2.58 4.99 -8.47
C LEU A 182 3.75 4.07 -8.84
N ALA A 183 4.95 4.40 -8.38
CA ALA A 183 6.14 3.58 -8.64
C ALA A 183 6.04 2.18 -8.02
N PHE A 184 5.44 2.06 -6.83
CA PHE A 184 5.14 0.78 -6.21
C PHE A 184 4.20 -0.06 -7.08
N LEU A 185 3.09 0.52 -7.54
CA LEU A 185 2.15 -0.17 -8.40
C LEU A 185 2.78 -0.59 -9.73
N ASP A 186 3.55 0.31 -10.35
CA ASP A 186 4.28 0.01 -11.59
C ASP A 186 5.24 -1.16 -11.41
N ALA A 187 5.95 -1.22 -10.28
CA ALA A 187 6.84 -2.34 -9.95
C ALA A 187 6.07 -3.65 -9.83
N VAL A 188 4.92 -3.65 -9.15
CA VAL A 188 4.11 -4.87 -9.00
C VAL A 188 3.51 -5.30 -10.34
N TYR A 189 2.96 -4.37 -11.14
CA TYR A 189 2.34 -4.72 -12.43
C TYR A 189 3.35 -5.16 -13.51
N LYS A 190 4.63 -4.90 -13.32
CA LYS A 190 5.70 -5.46 -14.17
C LYS A 190 6.05 -6.90 -13.88
N ILE A 191 5.60 -7.46 -12.74
CA ILE A 191 5.91 -8.83 -12.37
C ILE A 191 5.24 -9.80 -13.34
N THR A 192 6.03 -10.71 -13.91
CA THR A 192 5.56 -11.78 -14.79
C THR A 192 6.14 -13.11 -14.33
N PRO A 193 5.42 -14.21 -14.46
CA PRO A 193 4.02 -14.32 -14.92
C PRO A 193 3.00 -13.75 -13.91
N LYS A 194 1.75 -13.62 -14.31
CA LYS A 194 0.67 -13.09 -13.45
C LYS A 194 0.54 -13.86 -12.12
N LYS A 195 0.78 -15.16 -12.13
CA LYS A 195 0.79 -15.97 -10.90
C LYS A 195 1.79 -15.44 -9.87
N LYS A 196 3.01 -15.12 -10.28
CA LYS A 196 4.03 -14.54 -9.39
C LYS A 196 3.62 -13.16 -8.86
N GLN A 197 2.93 -12.36 -9.67
CA GLN A 197 2.35 -11.09 -9.22
C GLN A 197 1.30 -11.31 -8.12
N GLN A 198 0.43 -12.32 -8.26
CA GLN A 198 -0.57 -12.68 -7.25
C GLN A 198 0.08 -13.16 -5.96
N GLU A 199 1.16 -13.95 -6.04
CA GLU A 199 1.95 -14.37 -4.89
C GLU A 199 2.50 -13.16 -4.13
N VAL A 200 3.07 -12.18 -4.82
CA VAL A 200 3.58 -10.95 -4.19
C VAL A 200 2.47 -10.16 -3.50
N TRP A 201 1.28 -10.04 -4.11
CA TRP A 201 0.14 -9.41 -3.45
C TRP A 201 -0.30 -10.17 -2.19
N THR A 202 -0.32 -11.48 -2.25
CA THR A 202 -0.63 -12.37 -1.13
C THR A 202 0.33 -12.14 0.03
N ASP A 203 1.63 -12.13 -0.25
CA ASP A 203 2.68 -11.92 0.76
C ASP A 203 2.59 -10.53 1.41
N ILE A 204 2.32 -9.49 0.62
CA ILE A 204 2.15 -8.12 1.14
C ILE A 204 0.96 -8.05 2.10
N VAL A 205 -0.18 -8.65 1.74
CA VAL A 205 -1.37 -8.70 2.60
C VAL A 205 -1.07 -9.50 3.87
N PHE A 206 -0.44 -10.64 3.74
CA PHE A 206 -0.02 -11.47 4.87
C PHE A 206 0.88 -10.71 5.84
N LEU A 207 1.90 -10.02 5.34
CA LEU A 207 2.78 -9.19 6.16
C LEU A 207 2.03 -8.06 6.87
N ALA A 208 1.00 -7.50 6.26
CA ALA A 208 0.19 -6.45 6.86
C ALA A 208 -0.76 -6.97 7.94
N ILE A 209 -1.22 -8.22 7.84
CA ILE A 209 -2.19 -8.82 8.76
C ILE A 209 -1.51 -9.51 9.95
N LYS A 210 -0.33 -10.09 9.75
CA LYS A 210 0.41 -10.84 10.80
C LYS A 210 0.89 -9.98 11.98
N LYS A 211 0.63 -8.69 11.96
CA LYS A 211 0.92 -7.77 13.06
C LYS A 211 -0.31 -7.50 13.92
#